data_4249592a41f5bf0080bf66bb2f7f0aa9
#
_entry.id   4249592a41f5bf0080bf66bb2f7f0aa9
#
_cell.length_a   1.000
_cell.length_b   1.000
_cell.length_c   1.000
_cell.angle_alpha   90.00
_cell.angle_beta   90.00
_cell.angle_gamma   90.00
#
_symmetry.space_group_name_H-M   'P 1'
#
loop_
_entity.id
_entity.type
_entity.pdbx_description
1 polymer ?
#
loop_
_entity_poly.entity_id
_entity_poly.type
_entity_poly.pdbx_seq_one_letter_code
_entity_poly.pdbx_strand_id
1 'polypeptide(L)'
;MKKIGMLLLFVSGIITAQETEFTFDNTKGMTDFIVVNVEGKTAPEIYKKVIEWIKITYKNPDKVILSTIDNEYVRFEGFSSACYSINIPLMGKSYQETKYQIEISIKDGKYKFDIIGMENYLAPSQYSRGGWSDNVLFNGNLDKEYLEKTIYKKDGTLRSTWKNINDVPVYFNGLNKSILESMTTSVKKNDGW
;
A
#
# COMPACT_ATOMS: atom_id res chain seq x y z
N MET A 1 -31.17 51.99 20.91
CA MET A 1 -30.95 50.54 21.11
C MET A 1 -30.41 49.95 19.79
N LYS A 2 -29.09 49.72 19.72
CA LYS A 2 -28.39 49.17 18.54
C LYS A 2 -28.41 47.64 18.65
N LYS A 3 -29.06 46.95 17.70
CA LYS A 3 -29.03 45.47 17.60
C LYS A 3 -27.76 45.10 16.84
N ILE A 4 -26.76 44.50 17.52
CA ILE A 4 -25.59 43.87 16.93
C ILE A 4 -26.01 42.50 16.44
N GLY A 5 -26.10 42.34 15.11
CA GLY A 5 -26.30 41.04 14.47
C GLY A 5 -24.97 40.28 14.47
N MET A 6 -24.92 39.20 15.22
CA MET A 6 -23.80 38.24 15.28
C MET A 6 -23.82 37.36 14.02
N LEU A 7 -22.94 37.64 13.06
CA LEU A 7 -22.76 36.85 11.83
C LEU A 7 -21.91 35.61 12.18
N LEU A 8 -22.54 34.46 12.33
CA LEU A 8 -21.89 33.16 12.46
C LEU A 8 -21.37 32.72 11.08
N LEU A 9 -20.06 32.89 10.86
CA LEU A 9 -19.35 32.29 9.72
C LEU A 9 -19.23 30.78 9.93
N PHE A 10 -20.10 30.01 9.26
CA PHE A 10 -19.89 28.57 9.09
C PHE A 10 -18.74 28.36 8.12
N VAL A 11 -17.54 28.09 8.62
CA VAL A 11 -16.44 27.54 7.84
C VAL A 11 -16.76 26.06 7.63
N SER A 12 -17.43 25.72 6.52
CA SER A 12 -17.55 24.35 6.06
C SER A 12 -16.17 23.90 5.55
N GLY A 13 -15.40 23.28 6.44
CA GLY A 13 -14.21 22.55 6.05
C GLY A 13 -14.59 21.45 5.05
N ILE A 14 -14.03 21.48 3.86
CA ILE A 14 -14.13 20.38 2.91
C ILE A 14 -13.36 19.22 3.54
N ILE A 15 -14.07 18.31 4.19
CA ILE A 15 -13.52 17.04 4.64
C ILE A 15 -13.37 16.20 3.37
N THR A 16 -12.21 16.25 2.75
CA THR A 16 -11.84 15.23 1.77
C THR A 16 -11.79 13.90 2.53
N ALA A 17 -12.66 12.98 2.18
CA ALA A 17 -12.63 11.63 2.73
C ALA A 17 -11.25 11.03 2.40
N GLN A 18 -10.44 10.85 3.44
CA GLN A 18 -9.10 10.27 3.32
C GLN A 18 -9.26 8.77 3.13
N GLU A 19 -8.65 8.22 2.09
CA GLU A 19 -8.69 6.78 1.85
C GLU A 19 -7.97 6.05 3.00
N THR A 20 -8.63 5.08 3.59
CA THR A 20 -8.13 4.30 4.73
C THR A 20 -7.70 2.90 4.35
N GLU A 21 -8.06 2.46 3.14
CA GLU A 21 -7.73 1.14 2.59
C GLU A 21 -7.34 1.26 1.12
N PHE A 22 -6.41 0.41 0.70
CA PHE A 22 -6.12 0.25 -0.72
C PHE A 22 -7.27 -0.45 -1.43
N THR A 23 -7.62 0.06 -2.60
CA THR A 23 -8.62 -0.53 -3.51
C THR A 23 -8.09 -0.49 -4.93
N PHE A 24 -8.69 -1.25 -5.82
CA PHE A 24 -8.44 -1.16 -7.25
C PHE A 24 -9.78 -0.97 -7.97
N ASP A 25 -9.94 0.11 -8.70
CA ASP A 25 -11.18 0.47 -9.39
C ASP A 25 -10.98 0.77 -10.89
N ASN A 26 -12.10 0.99 -11.59
CA ASN A 26 -12.10 1.22 -13.03
C ASN A 26 -11.92 2.68 -13.44
N THR A 27 -11.67 3.58 -12.51
CA THR A 27 -11.51 5.02 -12.77
C THR A 27 -10.05 5.47 -12.69
N LYS A 28 -9.34 5.02 -11.66
CA LYS A 28 -7.95 5.41 -11.39
C LYS A 28 -7.00 4.24 -11.16
N GLY A 29 -7.50 2.99 -11.15
CA GLY A 29 -6.68 1.82 -10.84
C GLY A 29 -6.48 1.64 -9.34
N MET A 30 -5.25 1.43 -8.92
CA MET A 30 -4.88 1.26 -7.51
C MET A 30 -4.93 2.58 -6.76
N THR A 31 -5.38 2.54 -5.50
CA THR A 31 -5.23 3.67 -4.56
C THR A 31 -3.76 4.04 -4.43
N ASP A 32 -3.42 5.34 -4.57
CA ASP A 32 -2.04 5.82 -4.52
C ASP A 32 -1.41 5.63 -3.14
N PHE A 33 -2.09 6.09 -2.10
CA PHE A 33 -1.67 5.95 -0.71
C PHE A 33 -2.85 5.96 0.23
N ILE A 34 -2.63 5.47 1.44
CA ILE A 34 -3.59 5.58 2.54
C ILE A 34 -2.99 6.36 3.70
N VAL A 35 -3.83 6.99 4.50
CA VAL A 35 -3.40 7.62 5.75
C VAL A 35 -4.11 6.97 6.93
N VAL A 36 -3.30 6.54 7.88
CA VAL A 36 -3.72 5.77 9.05
C VAL A 36 -3.55 6.61 10.29
N ASN A 37 -4.64 6.81 11.03
CA ASN A 37 -4.61 7.49 12.32
C ASN A 37 -4.14 6.53 13.41
N VAL A 38 -3.25 7.01 14.27
CA VAL A 38 -2.71 6.30 15.44
C VAL A 38 -2.81 7.22 16.64
N GLU A 39 -4.03 7.37 17.15
CA GLU A 39 -4.32 8.32 18.21
C GLU A 39 -3.43 8.13 19.44
N GLY A 40 -3.00 9.24 20.02
CA GLY A 40 -2.17 9.26 21.25
C GLY A 40 -0.72 8.83 21.04
N LYS A 41 -0.24 8.62 19.79
CA LYS A 41 1.15 8.30 19.50
C LYS A 41 1.88 9.50 18.91
N THR A 42 3.08 9.75 19.37
CA THR A 42 4.01 10.75 18.81
C THR A 42 4.72 10.17 17.59
N ALA A 43 5.26 11.03 16.71
CA ALA A 43 6.04 10.62 15.56
C ALA A 43 7.24 9.72 15.92
N PRO A 44 8.04 9.99 16.96
CA PRO A 44 9.10 9.08 17.42
C PRO A 44 8.60 7.69 17.84
N GLU A 45 7.42 7.60 18.49
CA GLU A 45 6.84 6.31 18.89
C GLU A 45 6.39 5.50 17.67
N ILE A 46 5.73 6.17 16.69
CA ILE A 46 5.29 5.53 15.45
C ILE A 46 6.51 5.05 14.65
N TYR A 47 7.53 5.90 14.48
CA TYR A 47 8.77 5.57 13.78
C TYR A 47 9.45 4.33 14.38
N LYS A 48 9.64 4.34 15.70
CA LYS A 48 10.21 3.20 16.41
C LYS A 48 9.45 1.91 16.16
N LYS A 49 8.12 1.97 16.19
CA LYS A 49 7.25 0.81 15.96
C LYS A 49 7.33 0.30 14.52
N VAL A 50 7.38 1.19 13.52
CA VAL A 50 7.59 0.81 12.11
C VAL A 50 8.93 0.09 11.94
N ILE A 51 10.02 0.63 12.49
CA ILE A 51 11.35 0.01 12.43
C ILE A 51 11.35 -1.35 13.14
N GLU A 52 10.77 -1.45 14.33
CA GLU A 52 10.64 -2.72 15.08
C GLU A 52 9.85 -3.75 14.25
N TRP A 53 8.73 -3.35 13.64
CA TRP A 53 7.92 -4.21 12.80
C TRP A 53 8.71 -4.74 11.59
N ILE A 54 9.46 -3.88 10.89
CA ILE A 54 10.31 -4.31 9.77
C ILE A 54 11.34 -5.34 10.26
N LYS A 55 12.00 -5.08 11.40
CA LYS A 55 13.02 -5.98 11.96
C LYS A 55 12.47 -7.35 12.37
N ILE A 56 11.21 -7.43 12.75
CA ILE A 56 10.55 -8.69 13.12
C ILE A 56 10.02 -9.42 11.89
N THR A 57 9.48 -8.67 10.92
CA THR A 57 8.78 -9.23 9.76
C THR A 57 9.76 -9.78 8.71
N TYR A 58 10.90 -9.13 8.52
CA TYR A 58 11.84 -9.50 7.45
C TYR A 58 13.10 -10.15 8.01
N LYS A 59 13.57 -11.23 7.33
CA LYS A 59 14.75 -12.00 7.76
C LYS A 59 16.06 -11.20 7.76
N ASN A 60 16.19 -10.23 6.85
CA ASN A 60 17.40 -9.40 6.68
C ASN A 60 17.00 -7.92 6.68
N PRO A 61 16.59 -7.36 7.82
CA PRO A 61 16.03 -5.99 7.89
C PRO A 61 17.00 -4.91 7.36
N ASP A 62 18.30 -5.06 7.57
CA ASP A 62 19.32 -4.13 7.08
C ASP A 62 19.41 -4.06 5.55
N LYS A 63 18.97 -5.11 4.84
CA LYS A 63 18.89 -5.11 3.38
C LYS A 63 17.53 -4.64 2.88
N VAL A 64 16.51 -4.73 3.73
CA VAL A 64 15.13 -4.36 3.40
C VAL A 64 14.94 -2.85 3.55
N ILE A 65 15.49 -2.24 4.60
CA ILE A 65 15.42 -0.79 4.81
C ILE A 65 16.34 -0.09 3.81
N LEU A 66 15.77 0.70 2.90
CA LEU A 66 16.50 1.42 1.86
C LEU A 66 16.90 2.82 2.29
N SER A 67 16.05 3.50 3.06
CA SER A 67 16.29 4.88 3.52
C SER A 67 15.45 5.20 4.75
N THR A 68 15.98 6.06 5.61
CA THR A 68 15.26 6.59 6.78
C THR A 68 15.56 8.06 6.99
N ILE A 69 14.58 8.79 7.55
CA ILE A 69 14.76 10.08 8.21
C ILE A 69 14.15 9.89 9.59
N ASP A 70 14.95 10.05 10.64
CA ASP A 70 14.56 9.77 12.01
C ASP A 70 13.26 10.48 12.39
N ASN A 71 12.30 9.70 12.87
CA ASN A 71 10.97 10.13 13.33
C ASN A 71 10.03 10.65 12.23
N GLU A 72 10.46 10.69 10.96
CA GLU A 72 9.68 11.28 9.86
C GLU A 72 9.37 10.31 8.73
N TYR A 73 10.32 9.37 8.43
CA TYR A 73 10.25 8.64 7.19
C TYR A 73 10.99 7.30 7.21
N VAL A 74 10.41 6.29 6.57
CA VAL A 74 11.05 4.99 6.31
C VAL A 74 10.68 4.53 4.91
N ARG A 75 11.68 4.15 4.09
CA ARG A 75 11.49 3.44 2.83
C ARG A 75 12.06 2.03 2.96
N PHE A 76 11.29 1.05 2.54
CA PHE A 76 11.76 -0.34 2.55
C PHE A 76 11.27 -1.12 1.32
N GLU A 77 12.00 -2.18 0.98
CA GLU A 77 11.66 -3.11 -0.10
C GLU A 77 11.22 -4.45 0.50
N GLY A 78 10.11 -4.97 -0.01
CA GLY A 78 9.62 -6.30 0.32
C GLY A 78 9.58 -7.21 -0.90
N PHE A 79 9.41 -8.50 -0.64
CA PHE A 79 9.23 -9.54 -1.64
C PHE A 79 8.05 -10.42 -1.27
N SER A 80 7.27 -10.81 -2.27
CA SER A 80 6.19 -11.78 -2.11
C SER A 80 6.04 -12.62 -3.37
N SER A 81 5.85 -13.92 -3.18
CA SER A 81 5.46 -14.84 -4.26
C SER A 81 3.95 -15.03 -4.36
N ALA A 82 3.16 -14.25 -3.61
CA ALA A 82 1.71 -14.46 -3.48
C ALA A 82 0.86 -13.18 -3.51
N CYS A 83 1.45 -11.98 -3.56
CA CYS A 83 0.69 -10.74 -3.54
C CYS A 83 0.02 -10.39 -4.89
N TYR A 84 0.57 -10.88 -5.98
CA TYR A 84 0.06 -10.64 -7.33
C TYR A 84 -0.12 -11.95 -8.11
N SER A 85 -1.21 -12.06 -8.83
CA SER A 85 -1.46 -13.19 -9.71
C SER A 85 -2.27 -12.79 -10.94
N ILE A 86 -2.01 -13.49 -12.04
CA ILE A 86 -2.81 -13.44 -13.25
C ILE A 86 -3.60 -14.74 -13.42
N ASN A 87 -4.68 -14.67 -14.15
CA ASN A 87 -5.41 -15.87 -14.52
C ASN A 87 -5.06 -16.29 -15.95
N ILE A 88 -4.43 -17.46 -16.09
CA ILE A 88 -4.06 -18.03 -17.38
C ILE A 88 -5.21 -18.92 -17.83
N PRO A 89 -5.74 -18.76 -19.06
CA PRO A 89 -6.76 -19.64 -19.61
C PRO A 89 -6.36 -21.11 -19.49
N LEU A 90 -7.26 -21.96 -19.07
CA LEU A 90 -7.10 -23.40 -18.84
C LEU A 90 -6.16 -23.81 -17.68
N MET A 91 -5.23 -22.95 -17.26
CA MET A 91 -4.28 -23.22 -16.17
C MET A 91 -4.73 -22.60 -14.83
N GLY A 92 -5.61 -21.59 -14.88
CA GLY A 92 -6.13 -20.93 -13.68
C GLY A 92 -5.19 -19.85 -13.12
N LYS A 93 -5.14 -19.74 -11.80
CA LYS A 93 -4.41 -18.70 -11.06
C LYS A 93 -2.90 -18.98 -11.11
N SER A 94 -2.12 -18.03 -11.62
CA SER A 94 -0.66 -18.06 -11.66
C SER A 94 -0.10 -16.91 -10.85
N TYR A 95 0.57 -17.24 -9.75
CA TYR A 95 1.24 -16.27 -8.91
C TYR A 95 2.53 -15.78 -9.56
N GLN A 96 2.84 -14.50 -9.32
CA GLN A 96 4.04 -13.84 -9.84
C GLN A 96 4.95 -13.45 -8.67
N GLU A 97 6.23 -13.77 -8.79
CA GLU A 97 7.23 -13.23 -7.87
C GLU A 97 7.26 -11.72 -8.01
N THR A 98 7.09 -11.02 -6.91
CA THR A 98 6.91 -9.58 -6.89
C THR A 98 7.81 -8.94 -5.85
N LYS A 99 8.56 -7.92 -6.25
CA LYS A 99 9.18 -6.95 -5.35
C LYS A 99 8.30 -5.72 -5.26
N TYR A 100 8.30 -5.09 -4.12
CA TYR A 100 7.57 -3.84 -3.92
C TYR A 100 8.35 -2.90 -3.01
N GLN A 101 8.23 -1.61 -3.25
CA GLN A 101 8.79 -0.58 -2.38
C GLN A 101 7.68 0.21 -1.72
N ILE A 102 7.83 0.41 -0.42
CA ILE A 102 6.87 1.11 0.42
C ILE A 102 7.57 2.29 1.10
N GLU A 103 6.88 3.42 1.11
CA GLU A 103 7.23 4.59 1.92
C GLU A 103 6.24 4.78 3.06
N ILE A 104 6.76 4.95 4.27
CA ILE A 104 5.98 5.35 5.43
C ILE A 104 6.42 6.75 5.84
N SER A 105 5.56 7.75 5.59
CA SER A 105 5.76 9.12 6.07
C SER A 105 5.01 9.32 7.39
N ILE A 106 5.67 9.85 8.41
CA ILE A 106 5.21 9.83 9.79
C ILE A 106 5.00 11.24 10.31
N LYS A 107 3.92 11.42 11.08
CA LYS A 107 3.62 12.63 11.85
C LYS A 107 3.00 12.24 13.17
N ASP A 108 2.91 13.16 14.13
CA ASP A 108 2.17 12.92 15.36
C ASP A 108 0.73 12.46 15.04
N GLY A 109 0.33 11.37 15.69
CA GLY A 109 -0.99 10.79 15.57
C GLY A 109 -1.33 10.07 14.27
N LYS A 110 -0.42 9.96 13.28
CA LYS A 110 -0.71 9.29 12.01
C LYS A 110 0.53 8.94 11.19
N TYR A 111 0.34 8.04 10.22
CA TYR A 111 1.31 7.80 9.14
C TYR A 111 0.61 7.69 7.79
N LYS A 112 1.33 8.03 6.73
CA LYS A 112 0.96 7.74 5.34
C LYS A 112 1.69 6.48 4.90
N PHE A 113 0.96 5.53 4.32
CA PHE A 113 1.50 4.32 3.70
C PHE A 113 1.34 4.46 2.18
N ASP A 114 2.45 4.43 1.45
CA ASP A 114 2.54 4.66 0.03
C ASP A 114 3.28 3.50 -0.66
N ILE A 115 2.71 2.96 -1.73
CA ILE A 115 3.34 1.91 -2.54
C ILE A 115 3.96 2.59 -3.75
N ILE A 116 5.28 2.84 -3.68
CA ILE A 116 5.97 3.66 -4.68
C ILE A 116 6.56 2.86 -5.85
N GLY A 117 6.49 1.55 -5.80
CA GLY A 117 6.98 0.70 -6.89
C GLY A 117 6.65 -0.77 -6.71
N MET A 118 6.37 -1.42 -7.82
CA MET A 118 6.21 -2.87 -7.92
C MET A 118 6.90 -3.39 -9.17
N GLU A 119 7.64 -4.48 -9.03
CA GLU A 119 8.28 -5.21 -10.14
C GLU A 119 7.88 -6.68 -10.09
N ASN A 120 7.65 -7.28 -11.24
CA ASN A 120 7.43 -8.71 -11.34
C ASN A 120 8.62 -9.41 -12.02
N TYR A 121 8.94 -10.60 -11.54
CA TYR A 121 9.95 -11.42 -12.19
C TYR A 121 9.36 -12.14 -13.41
N LEU A 122 9.99 -11.90 -14.56
CA LEU A 122 9.68 -12.60 -15.79
C LEU A 122 10.69 -13.74 -15.98
N ALA A 123 10.19 -14.98 -16.05
CA ALA A 123 11.06 -16.12 -16.34
C ALA A 123 11.70 -16.00 -17.73
N PRO A 124 12.96 -16.40 -17.91
CA PRO A 124 13.58 -16.47 -19.23
C PRO A 124 12.78 -17.37 -20.17
N SER A 125 12.71 -16.97 -21.43
CA SER A 125 12.08 -17.75 -22.51
C SER A 125 12.90 -17.67 -23.78
N GLN A 126 12.53 -18.39 -24.82
CA GLN A 126 13.18 -18.30 -26.12
C GLN A 126 13.10 -16.89 -26.76
N TYR A 127 12.18 -16.04 -26.28
CA TYR A 127 11.95 -14.68 -26.79
C TYR A 127 12.40 -13.57 -25.81
N SER A 128 12.76 -13.92 -24.57
CA SER A 128 13.10 -12.95 -23.54
C SER A 128 14.19 -13.47 -22.61
N ARG A 129 15.14 -12.62 -22.25
CA ARG A 129 16.14 -12.94 -21.24
C ARG A 129 15.55 -13.07 -19.83
N GLY A 130 14.30 -12.63 -19.66
CA GLY A 130 13.66 -12.57 -18.36
C GLY A 130 14.27 -11.51 -17.45
N GLY A 131 13.93 -11.56 -16.18
CA GLY A 131 14.40 -10.63 -15.14
C GLY A 131 13.27 -9.83 -14.50
N TRP A 132 13.63 -8.88 -13.66
CA TRP A 132 12.69 -7.98 -13.01
C TRP A 132 12.21 -6.92 -14.00
N SER A 133 10.92 -6.65 -14.00
CA SER A 133 10.25 -5.69 -14.88
C SER A 133 9.18 -4.94 -14.11
N ASP A 134 9.10 -3.63 -14.35
CA ASP A 134 8.09 -2.77 -13.76
C ASP A 134 6.67 -3.30 -13.99
N ASN A 135 5.89 -3.32 -12.93
CA ASN A 135 4.47 -3.60 -13.03
C ASN A 135 3.71 -2.29 -13.24
N VAL A 136 3.46 -1.96 -14.51
CA VAL A 136 2.81 -0.70 -14.89
C VAL A 136 1.39 -0.52 -14.31
N LEU A 137 0.75 -1.61 -13.86
CA LEU A 137 -0.58 -1.53 -13.25
C LEU A 137 -0.57 -0.90 -11.85
N PHE A 138 0.62 -0.84 -11.22
CA PHE A 138 0.78 -0.40 -9.83
C PHE A 138 1.85 0.69 -9.68
N ASN A 139 2.54 1.05 -10.76
CA ASN A 139 3.65 2.02 -10.73
C ASN A 139 3.29 3.38 -11.35
N GLY A 140 2.02 3.72 -11.44
CA GLY A 140 1.63 4.99 -12.00
C GLY A 140 0.12 5.16 -12.17
N ASN A 141 -0.26 6.38 -12.47
CA ASN A 141 -1.65 6.72 -12.74
C ASN A 141 -2.08 6.10 -14.07
N LEU A 142 -2.82 5.02 -13.99
CA LEU A 142 -3.48 4.46 -15.15
C LEU A 142 -4.62 5.39 -15.58
N ASP A 143 -4.65 5.77 -16.86
CA ASP A 143 -5.79 6.49 -17.37
C ASP A 143 -7.02 5.57 -17.49
N LYS A 144 -8.18 6.18 -17.46
CA LYS A 144 -9.45 5.47 -17.58
C LYS A 144 -9.55 4.67 -18.90
N GLU A 145 -8.99 5.19 -19.97
CA GLU A 145 -9.03 4.54 -21.27
C GLU A 145 -8.23 3.22 -21.25
N TYR A 146 -7.05 3.21 -20.63
CA TYR A 146 -6.25 1.99 -20.45
C TYR A 146 -6.99 0.96 -19.59
N LEU A 147 -7.59 1.39 -18.48
CA LEU A 147 -8.35 0.51 -17.61
C LEU A 147 -9.52 -0.14 -18.33
N GLU A 148 -10.33 0.64 -19.05
CA GLU A 148 -11.48 0.15 -19.82
C GLU A 148 -11.08 -0.77 -20.97
N LYS A 149 -9.96 -0.50 -21.64
CA LYS A 149 -9.49 -1.34 -22.76
C LYS A 149 -8.80 -2.61 -22.32
N THR A 150 -8.06 -2.58 -21.22
CA THR A 150 -7.12 -3.64 -20.84
C THR A 150 -7.62 -4.49 -19.69
N ILE A 151 -8.18 -3.87 -18.65
CA ILE A 151 -8.51 -4.52 -17.37
C ILE A 151 -9.99 -4.88 -17.29
N TYR A 152 -10.85 -3.96 -17.69
CA TYR A 152 -12.30 -4.10 -17.57
C TYR A 152 -12.95 -4.42 -18.92
N LYS A 153 -14.13 -5.02 -18.87
CA LYS A 153 -15.05 -5.15 -20.01
C LYS A 153 -15.98 -3.94 -20.05
N LYS A 154 -16.73 -3.81 -21.15
CA LYS A 154 -17.73 -2.73 -21.33
C LYS A 154 -18.83 -2.73 -20.26
N ASP A 155 -19.13 -3.88 -19.68
CA ASP A 155 -20.10 -4.06 -18.60
C ASP A 155 -19.54 -3.74 -17.20
N GLY A 156 -18.30 -3.27 -17.10
CA GLY A 156 -17.61 -2.94 -15.85
C GLY A 156 -17.03 -4.15 -15.11
N THR A 157 -17.17 -5.38 -15.62
CA THR A 157 -16.57 -6.57 -15.00
C THR A 157 -15.13 -6.75 -15.44
N LEU A 158 -14.31 -7.39 -14.59
CA LEU A 158 -12.91 -7.69 -14.90
C LEU A 158 -12.80 -8.69 -16.07
N ARG A 159 -11.81 -8.47 -16.95
CA ARG A 159 -11.42 -9.47 -17.93
C ARG A 159 -10.81 -10.68 -17.24
N SER A 160 -10.95 -11.86 -17.84
CA SER A 160 -10.52 -13.14 -17.27
C SER A 160 -9.08 -13.14 -16.74
N THR A 161 -8.14 -12.55 -17.48
CA THR A 161 -6.73 -12.44 -17.08
C THR A 161 -6.56 -11.71 -15.75
N TRP A 162 -7.38 -10.69 -15.50
CA TRP A 162 -7.26 -9.77 -14.38
C TRP A 162 -8.23 -10.06 -13.24
N LYS A 163 -8.95 -11.17 -13.26
CA LYS A 163 -9.97 -11.47 -12.23
C LYS A 163 -9.45 -11.48 -10.80
N ASN A 164 -8.13 -11.64 -10.62
CA ASN A 164 -7.47 -11.69 -9.32
C ASN A 164 -6.77 -10.37 -8.95
N ILE A 165 -6.96 -9.27 -9.72
CA ILE A 165 -6.20 -8.03 -9.51
C ILE A 165 -6.41 -7.45 -8.11
N ASN A 166 -7.58 -7.69 -7.52
CA ASN A 166 -7.92 -7.25 -6.16
C ASN A 166 -7.15 -8.01 -5.05
N ASP A 167 -6.38 -9.05 -5.37
CA ASP A 167 -5.50 -9.69 -4.39
C ASP A 167 -4.40 -8.72 -3.92
N VAL A 168 -3.99 -7.78 -4.80
CA VAL A 168 -2.93 -6.79 -4.50
C VAL A 168 -3.35 -5.81 -3.40
N PRO A 169 -4.45 -5.06 -3.52
CA PRO A 169 -4.90 -4.20 -2.43
C PRO A 169 -5.17 -4.99 -1.14
N VAL A 170 -5.71 -6.21 -1.22
CA VAL A 170 -5.91 -7.06 -0.03
C VAL A 170 -4.58 -7.39 0.65
N TYR A 171 -3.54 -7.70 -0.11
CA TYR A 171 -2.22 -7.96 0.44
C TYR A 171 -1.64 -6.75 1.18
N PHE A 172 -1.66 -5.57 0.57
CA PHE A 172 -1.14 -4.35 1.17
C PHE A 172 -1.97 -3.85 2.36
N ASN A 173 -3.29 -4.03 2.32
CA ASN A 173 -4.14 -3.80 3.49
C ASN A 173 -3.77 -4.74 4.64
N GLY A 174 -3.41 -5.99 4.34
CA GLY A 174 -2.88 -6.94 5.34
C GLY A 174 -1.56 -6.48 5.96
N LEU A 175 -0.62 -5.98 5.14
CA LEU A 175 0.64 -5.39 5.65
C LEU A 175 0.36 -4.17 6.54
N ASN A 176 -0.48 -3.25 6.07
CA ASN A 176 -0.85 -2.07 6.85
C ASN A 176 -1.49 -2.43 8.19
N LYS A 177 -2.42 -3.39 8.19
CA LYS A 177 -3.04 -3.90 9.41
C LYS A 177 -2.00 -4.46 10.37
N SER A 178 -1.02 -5.23 9.90
CA SER A 178 0.06 -5.78 10.72
C SER A 178 0.94 -4.68 11.33
N ILE A 179 1.25 -3.61 10.58
CA ILE A 179 1.95 -2.43 11.11
C ILE A 179 1.12 -1.78 12.21
N LEU A 180 -0.16 -1.52 11.98
CA LEU A 180 -1.05 -0.87 12.95
C LEU A 180 -1.20 -1.70 14.23
N GLU A 181 -1.35 -3.01 14.11
CA GLU A 181 -1.41 -3.93 15.25
C GLU A 181 -0.13 -3.88 16.09
N SER A 182 1.04 -3.73 15.47
CA SER A 182 2.31 -3.58 16.20
C SER A 182 2.38 -2.31 17.04
N MET A 183 1.61 -1.29 16.71
CA MET A 183 1.57 -0.02 17.46
C MET A 183 0.70 -0.10 18.71
N THR A 184 -0.29 -0.99 18.70
CA THR A 184 -1.24 -1.17 19.82
C THR A 184 -0.81 -2.28 20.77
N THR A 185 -0.05 -3.25 20.26
CA THR A 185 0.42 -4.37 21.07
C THR A 185 1.73 -3.99 21.76
N SER A 186 1.73 -3.90 23.09
CA SER A 186 2.98 -3.96 23.86
C SER A 186 3.59 -5.33 23.59
N VAL A 187 4.80 -5.38 23.04
CA VAL A 187 5.59 -6.62 22.97
C VAL A 187 5.73 -7.10 24.42
N LYS A 188 4.93 -8.08 24.82
CA LYS A 188 5.20 -8.79 26.05
C LYS A 188 6.57 -9.42 25.83
N LYS A 189 7.59 -8.92 26.53
CA LYS A 189 8.81 -9.70 26.75
C LYS A 189 8.34 -11.03 27.33
N ASN A 190 8.47 -12.08 26.55
CA ASN A 190 8.31 -13.42 27.09
C ASN A 190 9.57 -13.68 27.92
N ASP A 191 9.53 -13.34 29.21
CA ASP A 191 10.63 -13.59 30.17
C ASP A 191 10.70 -15.07 30.61
N GLY A 192 10.09 -15.96 29.85
CA GLY A 192 10.06 -17.40 30.12
C GLY A 192 10.83 -18.18 29.05
N TRP A 193 12.13 -18.25 29.21
CA TRP A 193 13.01 -19.29 28.64
C TRP A 193 13.34 -20.30 29.71
#